data_e5dc941d9fa78efdcb73de57389ff200
#
_entry.id   e5dc941d9fa78efdcb73de57389ff200
#
_cell.length_a   1.000
_cell.length_b   1.000
_cell.length_c   1.000
_cell.angle_alpha   90.00
_cell.angle_beta   90.00
_cell.angle_gamma   90.00
#
_symmetry.space_group_name_H-M   'P 1'
#
loop_
_entity.id
_entity.type
_entity.pdbx_description
1 polymer ?
#
loop_
_entity_poly.entity_id
_entity_poly.type
_entity_poly.pdbx_seq_one_letter_code
_entity_poly.pdbx_strand_id
1 'polypeptide(L)'
;CVTKDMLKKMNPNPIVFAMANPDPEITYEDALDARSDIIMATGRSDYPNQVNNVLGFPFIFRGALDVRATAINDEMKLAASYALAELAKQDVPDSVKRAYGVEDIKFGKEYIIPKPFDPRVLINVAPAVAKAAIQTGVARLKIEDWDKYRFELETRLGIAKPIMQPIMSKAKGSKKRIVFPEGEEIKILRACERLVDNEFAIPILLGSEEVIKKKAENHNIDLSGIEIIEIDKY
;
A
#
# COMPACT_ATOMS: atom_id res chain seq x y z
N CYS A 1 15.45 -0.18 29.12
CA CYS A 1 14.12 0.42 29.32
C CYS A 1 14.15 1.88 28.92
N VAL A 2 13.11 2.36 28.26
CA VAL A 2 12.85 3.77 27.96
C VAL A 2 11.88 4.29 29.02
N THR A 3 12.13 5.48 29.56
CA THR A 3 11.27 6.08 30.59
C THR A 3 10.42 7.20 30.03
N LYS A 4 9.28 7.52 30.68
CA LYS A 4 8.44 8.68 30.33
C LYS A 4 9.24 9.98 30.28
N ASP A 5 10.18 10.17 31.20
CA ASP A 5 11.02 11.39 31.24
C ASP A 5 12.00 11.47 30.06
N MET A 6 12.47 10.34 29.55
CA MET A 6 13.27 10.32 28.31
C MET A 6 12.42 10.77 27.11
N LEU A 7 11.18 10.28 27.01
CA LEU A 7 10.27 10.67 25.93
C LEU A 7 9.95 12.18 25.98
N LYS A 8 9.72 12.73 27.16
CA LYS A 8 9.45 14.17 27.34
C LYS A 8 10.60 15.07 26.86
N LYS A 9 11.84 14.56 26.86
CA LYS A 9 13.02 15.29 26.39
C LYS A 9 13.27 15.21 24.89
N MET A 10 12.52 14.38 24.14
CA MET A 10 12.64 14.26 22.69
C MET A 10 12.06 15.49 21.98
N ASN A 11 12.49 15.71 20.75
CA ASN A 11 11.96 16.76 19.90
C ASN A 11 10.42 16.57 19.67
N PRO A 12 9.68 17.62 19.24
CA PRO A 12 8.27 17.49 18.87
C PRO A 12 8.02 16.39 17.84
N ASN A 13 6.88 15.71 17.95
CA ASN A 13 6.46 14.59 17.09
C ASN A 13 7.50 13.46 16.98
N PRO A 14 7.97 12.89 18.11
CA PRO A 14 9.00 11.85 18.07
C PRO A 14 8.42 10.54 17.54
N ILE A 15 9.26 9.79 16.84
CA ILE A 15 8.97 8.43 16.40
C ILE A 15 9.72 7.46 17.30
N VAL A 16 9.01 6.54 17.94
CA VAL A 16 9.58 5.57 18.87
C VAL A 16 9.21 4.14 18.48
N PHE A 17 10.23 3.32 18.23
CA PHE A 17 10.10 1.90 17.94
C PHE A 17 10.56 1.11 19.16
N ALA A 18 9.61 0.64 19.99
CA ALA A 18 9.89 -0.23 21.13
C ALA A 18 9.71 -1.68 20.71
N MET A 19 10.80 -2.33 20.31
CA MET A 19 10.79 -3.61 19.59
C MET A 19 11.26 -4.80 20.43
N ALA A 20 11.63 -4.62 21.70
CA ALA A 20 11.98 -5.72 22.56
C ALA A 20 10.79 -6.66 22.77
N ASN A 21 11.05 -7.97 22.80
CA ASN A 21 10.05 -9.02 22.88
C ASN A 21 10.45 -10.00 24.02
N PRO A 22 9.55 -10.37 24.97
CA PRO A 22 8.11 -10.08 24.97
C PRO A 22 7.73 -8.69 25.47
N ASP A 23 8.55 -8.05 26.29
CA ASP A 23 8.25 -6.77 26.93
C ASP A 23 8.97 -5.64 26.18
N PRO A 24 8.21 -4.67 25.58
CA PRO A 24 8.81 -3.54 24.89
C PRO A 24 9.56 -2.64 25.86
N GLU A 25 10.52 -1.86 25.35
CA GLU A 25 11.33 -0.93 26.15
C GLU A 25 10.52 0.10 26.92
N ILE A 26 9.33 0.44 26.41
CA ILE A 26 8.26 1.19 27.06
C ILE A 26 6.93 0.69 26.53
N THR A 27 5.90 0.63 27.37
CA THR A 27 4.56 0.21 26.95
C THR A 27 3.91 1.28 26.06
N TYR A 28 2.97 0.86 25.23
CA TYR A 28 2.22 1.79 24.37
C TYR A 28 1.45 2.84 25.20
N GLU A 29 0.81 2.40 26.28
CA GLU A 29 0.06 3.26 27.20
C GLU A 29 0.96 4.29 27.89
N ASP A 30 2.12 3.86 28.42
CA ASP A 30 3.07 4.75 29.08
C ASP A 30 3.66 5.78 28.12
N ALA A 31 3.87 5.41 26.87
CA ALA A 31 4.36 6.31 25.86
C ALA A 31 3.34 7.40 25.50
N LEU A 32 2.06 7.03 25.31
CA LEU A 32 0.98 7.97 25.06
C LEU A 32 0.65 8.86 26.26
N ASP A 33 0.73 8.32 27.49
CA ASP A 33 0.58 9.11 28.73
C ASP A 33 1.71 10.13 28.89
N ALA A 34 2.92 9.80 28.46
CA ALA A 34 4.05 10.72 28.52
C ALA A 34 3.88 11.91 27.58
N ARG A 35 3.33 11.68 26.35
CA ARG A 35 3.13 12.75 25.36
C ARG A 35 2.20 12.30 24.21
N SER A 36 1.25 13.18 23.86
CA SER A 36 0.20 12.92 22.87
C SER A 36 0.66 13.04 21.39
N ASP A 37 1.81 13.66 21.14
CA ASP A 37 2.33 13.88 19.78
C ASP A 37 3.23 12.74 19.28
N ILE A 38 3.46 11.70 20.09
CA ILE A 38 4.32 10.57 19.77
C ILE A 38 3.72 9.69 18.66
N ILE A 39 4.58 9.20 17.77
CA ILE A 39 4.30 8.10 16.85
C ILE A 39 4.96 6.85 17.41
N MET A 40 4.13 5.91 17.89
CA MET A 40 4.61 4.71 18.58
C MET A 40 4.47 3.47 17.70
N ALA A 41 5.49 2.63 17.69
CA ALA A 41 5.49 1.32 17.03
C ALA A 41 6.07 0.26 17.99
N THR A 42 5.47 -0.94 18.00
CA THR A 42 5.90 -2.07 18.82
C THR A 42 5.82 -3.37 18.03
N GLY A 43 6.41 -4.46 18.55
CA GLY A 43 6.26 -5.80 17.98
C GLY A 43 4.89 -6.44 18.21
N ARG A 44 4.03 -5.86 19.05
CA ARG A 44 2.73 -6.43 19.44
C ARG A 44 1.67 -6.21 18.36
N SER A 45 0.82 -7.22 18.15
CA SER A 45 -0.25 -7.20 17.14
C SER A 45 -1.51 -6.46 17.58
N ASP A 46 -1.66 -6.22 18.87
CA ASP A 46 -2.80 -5.55 19.49
C ASP A 46 -2.68 -4.02 19.52
N TYR A 47 -1.52 -3.48 19.08
CA TYR A 47 -1.30 -2.04 18.99
C TYR A 47 -1.14 -1.55 17.55
N PRO A 48 -1.32 -0.25 17.30
CA PRO A 48 -0.97 0.38 16.03
C PRO A 48 0.50 0.18 15.65
N ASN A 49 0.80 0.30 14.35
CA ASN A 49 2.16 0.24 13.80
C ASN A 49 2.94 -1.00 14.23
N GLN A 50 2.32 -2.18 14.12
CA GLN A 50 3.02 -3.44 14.43
C GLN A 50 4.27 -3.60 13.55
N VAL A 51 5.44 -3.70 14.20
CA VAL A 51 6.69 -4.08 13.54
C VAL A 51 6.78 -5.60 13.54
N ASN A 52 6.73 -6.20 12.36
CA ASN A 52 6.78 -7.64 12.22
C ASN A 52 7.73 -8.04 11.10
N ASN A 53 8.62 -9.00 11.38
CA ASN A 53 9.59 -9.51 10.41
C ASN A 53 8.92 -10.05 9.12
N VAL A 54 7.67 -10.49 9.20
CA VAL A 54 6.92 -11.00 8.04
C VAL A 54 6.70 -9.94 6.96
N LEU A 55 6.81 -8.65 7.27
CA LEU A 55 6.72 -7.58 6.29
C LEU A 55 7.95 -7.49 5.38
N GLY A 56 9.11 -7.90 5.87
CA GLY A 56 10.37 -7.82 5.13
C GLY A 56 10.90 -9.18 4.67
N PHE A 57 11.07 -10.08 5.61
CA PHE A 57 11.80 -11.34 5.43
C PHE A 57 11.34 -12.19 4.23
N PRO A 58 10.05 -12.59 4.07
CA PRO A 58 9.68 -13.46 2.95
C PRO A 58 9.83 -12.76 1.60
N PHE A 59 9.59 -11.48 1.55
CA PHE A 59 9.50 -10.73 0.29
C PHE A 59 10.86 -10.23 -0.20
N ILE A 60 11.79 -9.94 0.72
CA ILE A 60 13.20 -9.67 0.40
C ILE A 60 13.81 -10.91 -0.23
N PHE A 61 13.61 -12.10 0.39
CA PHE A 61 14.09 -13.36 -0.19
C PHE A 61 13.40 -13.68 -1.51
N ARG A 62 12.11 -13.40 -1.64
CA ARG A 62 11.39 -13.61 -2.90
C ARG A 62 12.02 -12.80 -4.02
N GLY A 63 12.23 -11.51 -3.84
CA GLY A 63 12.86 -10.65 -4.84
C GLY A 63 14.30 -11.08 -5.16
N ALA A 64 15.09 -11.42 -4.14
CA ALA A 64 16.47 -11.85 -4.32
C ALA A 64 16.57 -13.19 -5.07
N LEU A 65 15.73 -14.18 -4.72
CA LEU A 65 15.75 -15.51 -5.34
C LEU A 65 15.24 -15.49 -6.77
N ASP A 66 14.24 -14.67 -7.10
CA ASP A 66 13.68 -14.58 -8.45
C ASP A 66 14.70 -14.06 -9.47
N VAL A 67 15.61 -13.20 -9.06
CA VAL A 67 16.74 -12.74 -9.88
C VAL A 67 18.05 -13.49 -9.62
N ARG A 68 18.00 -14.55 -8.79
CA ARG A 68 19.18 -15.36 -8.40
C ARG A 68 20.32 -14.49 -7.89
N ALA A 69 20.01 -13.55 -7.01
CA ALA A 69 21.01 -12.67 -6.45
C ALA A 69 22.10 -13.42 -5.69
N THR A 70 23.34 -12.98 -5.80
CA THR A 70 24.49 -13.56 -5.12
C THR A 70 24.61 -13.13 -3.68
N ALA A 71 23.98 -12.02 -3.32
CA ALA A 71 23.94 -11.45 -1.98
C ALA A 71 22.67 -10.62 -1.80
N ILE A 72 22.31 -10.36 -0.55
CA ILE A 72 21.30 -9.36 -0.16
C ILE A 72 22.09 -8.19 0.43
N ASN A 73 22.25 -7.13 -0.38
CA ASN A 73 22.98 -5.93 0.00
C ASN A 73 22.08 -4.88 0.68
N ASP A 74 22.67 -3.78 1.12
CA ASP A 74 21.94 -2.74 1.84
C ASP A 74 20.96 -1.98 0.93
N GLU A 75 21.28 -1.81 -0.34
CA GLU A 75 20.38 -1.20 -1.33
C GLU A 75 19.09 -2.02 -1.49
N MET A 76 19.17 -3.34 -1.47
CA MET A 76 18.00 -4.22 -1.53
C MET A 76 17.14 -4.09 -0.25
N LYS A 77 17.77 -3.98 0.92
CA LYS A 77 17.07 -3.77 2.21
C LYS A 77 16.40 -2.40 2.25
N LEU A 78 17.10 -1.35 1.78
CA LEU A 78 16.55 0.00 1.66
C LEU A 78 15.38 0.04 0.67
N ALA A 79 15.50 -0.62 -0.48
CA ALA A 79 14.42 -0.71 -1.45
C ALA A 79 13.16 -1.38 -0.86
N ALA A 80 13.33 -2.42 -0.03
CA ALA A 80 12.22 -3.04 0.70
C ALA A 80 11.56 -2.03 1.67
N SER A 81 12.37 -1.28 2.42
CA SER A 81 11.87 -0.29 3.38
C SER A 81 11.11 0.84 2.69
N TYR A 82 11.62 1.36 1.57
CA TYR A 82 10.90 2.35 0.77
C TYR A 82 9.60 1.80 0.17
N ALA A 83 9.60 0.56 -0.33
CA ALA A 83 8.39 -0.06 -0.84
C ALA A 83 7.30 -0.20 0.23
N LEU A 84 7.67 -0.54 1.46
CA LEU A 84 6.74 -0.58 2.60
C LEU A 84 6.23 0.82 2.97
N ALA A 85 7.10 1.82 2.99
CA ALA A 85 6.72 3.20 3.29
C ALA A 85 5.73 3.77 2.25
N GLU A 86 5.98 3.54 0.97
CA GLU A 86 5.07 3.96 -0.10
C GLU A 86 3.75 3.17 -0.07
N LEU A 87 3.78 1.88 0.25
CA LEU A 87 2.56 1.08 0.41
C LEU A 87 1.69 1.58 1.56
N ALA A 88 2.28 2.03 2.67
CA ALA A 88 1.54 2.56 3.81
C ALA A 88 0.75 3.83 3.46
N LYS A 89 1.20 4.61 2.47
CA LYS A 89 0.52 5.83 2.01
C LYS A 89 -0.64 5.56 1.07
N GLN A 90 -0.72 4.36 0.51
CA GLN A 90 -1.79 3.97 -0.41
C GLN A 90 -3.08 3.62 0.34
N ASP A 91 -4.21 3.79 -0.33
CA ASP A 91 -5.50 3.34 0.18
C ASP A 91 -5.48 1.85 0.54
N VAL A 92 -5.94 1.54 1.75
CA VAL A 92 -6.00 0.16 2.23
C VAL A 92 -7.25 -0.55 1.69
N PRO A 93 -7.13 -1.70 1.01
CA PRO A 93 -8.27 -2.43 0.48
C PRO A 93 -9.25 -2.88 1.56
N ASP A 94 -10.55 -2.91 1.23
CA ASP A 94 -11.61 -3.36 2.14
C ASP A 94 -11.39 -4.81 2.63
N SER A 95 -10.73 -5.65 1.84
CA SER A 95 -10.35 -7.01 2.26
C SER A 95 -9.38 -7.01 3.42
N VAL A 96 -8.42 -6.08 3.44
CA VAL A 96 -7.46 -5.91 4.53
C VAL A 96 -8.17 -5.31 5.74
N LYS A 97 -8.97 -4.25 5.55
CA LYS A 97 -9.75 -3.64 6.64
C LYS A 97 -10.62 -4.66 7.35
N ARG A 98 -11.37 -5.49 6.61
CA ARG A 98 -12.19 -6.57 7.17
C ARG A 98 -11.38 -7.63 7.91
N ALA A 99 -10.20 -8.00 7.38
CA ALA A 99 -9.33 -9.00 8.04
C ALA A 99 -8.85 -8.53 9.42
N TYR A 100 -8.75 -7.23 9.63
CA TYR A 100 -8.33 -6.63 10.92
C TYR A 100 -9.50 -6.08 11.75
N GLY A 101 -10.74 -6.23 11.28
CA GLY A 101 -11.94 -5.78 11.99
C GLY A 101 -12.02 -4.25 12.18
N VAL A 102 -11.46 -3.47 11.25
CA VAL A 102 -11.43 -2.01 11.30
C VAL A 102 -12.16 -1.41 10.11
N GLU A 103 -12.90 -0.32 10.33
CA GLU A 103 -13.69 0.34 9.28
C GLU A 103 -12.86 1.25 8.40
N ASP A 104 -11.91 1.97 8.97
CA ASP A 104 -11.03 2.89 8.25
C ASP A 104 -9.57 2.73 8.69
N ILE A 105 -8.67 2.71 7.72
CA ILE A 105 -7.22 2.72 7.93
C ILE A 105 -6.65 3.75 6.95
N LYS A 106 -6.03 4.79 7.49
CA LYS A 106 -5.37 5.84 6.70
C LYS A 106 -3.96 6.07 7.20
N PHE A 107 -3.07 6.45 6.29
CA PHE A 107 -1.72 6.87 6.66
C PHE A 107 -1.76 7.98 7.71
N GLY A 108 -1.02 7.80 8.80
CA GLY A 108 -0.97 8.72 9.92
C GLY A 108 -0.28 8.11 11.12
N LYS A 109 -0.41 8.74 12.30
CA LYS A 109 0.29 8.32 13.53
C LYS A 109 0.09 6.85 13.89
N GLU A 110 -1.09 6.29 13.58
CA GLU A 110 -1.46 4.91 13.89
C GLU A 110 -1.26 3.93 12.73
N TYR A 111 -0.86 4.43 11.55
CA TYR A 111 -0.62 3.61 10.38
C TYR A 111 0.50 4.18 9.52
N ILE A 112 1.75 3.98 9.95
CA ILE A 112 2.97 4.26 9.19
C ILE A 112 3.60 2.98 8.62
N ILE A 113 3.10 1.82 9.04
CA ILE A 113 3.59 0.49 8.63
C ILE A 113 2.39 -0.31 8.11
N PRO A 114 2.47 -0.95 6.92
CA PRO A 114 1.42 -1.82 6.41
C PRO A 114 1.11 -2.98 7.37
N LYS A 115 -0.13 -3.45 7.35
CA LYS A 115 -0.51 -4.61 8.15
C LYS A 115 0.18 -5.89 7.66
N PRO A 116 0.63 -6.78 8.58
CA PRO A 116 1.39 -8.00 8.23
C PRO A 116 0.73 -8.93 7.20
N PHE A 117 -0.60 -9.01 7.20
CA PHE A 117 -1.35 -9.84 6.24
C PHE A 117 -1.89 -9.06 5.03
N ASP A 118 -1.34 -7.89 4.74
CA ASP A 118 -1.66 -7.16 3.52
C ASP A 118 -1.01 -7.86 2.32
N PRO A 119 -1.78 -8.45 1.40
CA PRO A 119 -1.24 -9.18 0.26
C PRO A 119 -0.43 -8.29 -0.69
N ARG A 120 -0.66 -6.97 -0.65
CA ARG A 120 0.09 -6.01 -1.48
C ARG A 120 1.56 -5.93 -1.10
N VAL A 121 1.95 -6.35 0.12
CA VAL A 121 3.36 -6.33 0.55
C VAL A 121 4.22 -7.15 -0.40
N LEU A 122 3.81 -8.38 -0.76
CA LEU A 122 4.56 -9.21 -1.71
C LEU A 122 4.76 -8.52 -3.07
N ILE A 123 3.67 -8.00 -3.64
CA ILE A 123 3.68 -7.43 -5.00
C ILE A 123 4.36 -6.06 -5.10
N ASN A 124 4.66 -5.43 -3.98
CA ASN A 124 5.43 -4.18 -3.93
C ASN A 124 6.88 -4.41 -3.50
N VAL A 125 7.10 -5.18 -2.44
CA VAL A 125 8.45 -5.37 -1.88
C VAL A 125 9.33 -6.25 -2.76
N ALA A 126 8.84 -7.41 -3.23
CA ALA A 126 9.66 -8.32 -4.02
C ALA A 126 10.16 -7.68 -5.34
N PRO A 127 9.35 -6.96 -6.12
CA PRO A 127 9.84 -6.24 -7.29
C PRO A 127 10.84 -5.13 -6.97
N ALA A 128 10.65 -4.39 -5.88
CA ALA A 128 11.58 -3.34 -5.47
C ALA A 128 12.97 -3.94 -5.15
N VAL A 129 12.99 -5.03 -4.41
CA VAL A 129 14.22 -5.77 -4.08
C VAL A 129 14.90 -6.35 -5.32
N ALA A 130 14.13 -6.96 -6.22
CA ALA A 130 14.64 -7.51 -7.48
C ALA A 130 15.25 -6.41 -8.37
N LYS A 131 14.61 -5.23 -8.45
CA LYS A 131 15.14 -4.06 -9.17
C LYS A 131 16.47 -3.60 -8.57
N ALA A 132 16.54 -3.46 -7.25
CA ALA A 132 17.76 -3.06 -6.55
C ALA A 132 18.90 -4.08 -6.78
N ALA A 133 18.61 -5.39 -6.72
CA ALA A 133 19.59 -6.44 -7.01
C ALA A 133 20.14 -6.35 -8.45
N ILE A 134 19.30 -6.07 -9.43
CA ILE A 134 19.70 -5.88 -10.83
C ILE A 134 20.57 -4.61 -10.97
N GLN A 135 20.13 -3.51 -10.37
CA GLN A 135 20.84 -2.22 -10.44
C GLN A 135 22.21 -2.26 -9.78
N THR A 136 22.35 -2.99 -8.70
CA THR A 136 23.63 -3.13 -7.97
C THR A 136 24.51 -4.25 -8.51
N GLY A 137 24.08 -4.94 -9.55
CA GLY A 137 24.88 -5.97 -10.23
C GLY A 137 25.02 -7.30 -9.50
N VAL A 138 24.26 -7.51 -8.41
CA VAL A 138 24.30 -8.79 -7.66
C VAL A 138 23.31 -9.82 -8.24
N ALA A 139 22.42 -9.44 -9.13
CA ALA A 139 21.49 -10.33 -9.81
C ALA A 139 22.18 -11.12 -10.94
N ARG A 140 21.84 -12.42 -11.05
CA ARG A 140 22.27 -13.28 -12.17
C ARG A 140 21.24 -13.38 -13.30
N LEU A 141 19.99 -13.00 -13.01
CA LEU A 141 18.90 -12.93 -13.98
C LEU A 141 18.34 -11.51 -14.01
N LYS A 142 17.91 -11.09 -15.21
CA LYS A 142 17.16 -9.83 -15.39
C LYS A 142 15.69 -10.16 -15.58
N ILE A 143 14.84 -9.27 -15.07
CA ILE A 143 13.40 -9.27 -15.33
C ILE A 143 13.18 -8.24 -16.43
N GLU A 144 12.74 -8.68 -17.61
CA GLU A 144 12.49 -7.81 -18.76
C GLU A 144 11.06 -7.23 -18.72
N ASP A 145 10.10 -8.05 -18.31
CA ASP A 145 8.67 -7.70 -18.21
C ASP A 145 8.23 -7.65 -16.75
N TRP A 146 8.17 -6.45 -16.20
CA TRP A 146 7.78 -6.20 -14.81
C TRP A 146 6.28 -6.41 -14.56
N ASP A 147 5.43 -6.19 -15.55
CA ASP A 147 3.99 -6.41 -15.44
C ASP A 147 3.69 -7.90 -15.37
N LYS A 148 4.35 -8.69 -16.20
CA LYS A 148 4.29 -10.15 -16.13
C LYS A 148 4.78 -10.68 -14.78
N TYR A 149 5.91 -10.19 -14.29
CA TYR A 149 6.45 -10.60 -13.00
C TYR A 149 5.49 -10.27 -11.85
N ARG A 150 4.94 -9.07 -11.83
CA ARG A 150 3.92 -8.68 -10.84
C ARG A 150 2.70 -9.59 -10.90
N PHE A 151 2.20 -9.88 -12.10
CA PHE A 151 1.09 -10.79 -12.30
C PHE A 151 1.37 -12.21 -11.79
N GLU A 152 2.60 -12.72 -11.98
CA GLU A 152 3.01 -14.02 -11.43
C GLU A 152 2.97 -14.03 -9.90
N LEU A 153 3.38 -12.95 -9.24
CA LEU A 153 3.29 -12.80 -7.78
C LEU A 153 1.83 -12.75 -7.30
N GLU A 154 0.98 -12.00 -7.99
CA GLU A 154 -0.46 -11.95 -7.69
C GLU A 154 -1.14 -13.31 -7.87
N THR A 155 -0.75 -14.06 -8.89
CA THR A 155 -1.25 -15.42 -9.13
C THR A 155 -0.88 -16.36 -7.99
N ARG A 156 0.34 -16.26 -7.47
CA ARG A 156 0.79 -17.06 -6.30
C ARG A 156 -0.02 -16.77 -5.03
N LEU A 157 -0.52 -15.56 -4.87
CA LEU A 157 -1.41 -15.18 -3.78
C LEU A 157 -2.88 -15.57 -4.02
N GLY A 158 -3.20 -16.14 -5.19
CA GLY A 158 -4.58 -16.41 -5.59
C GLY A 158 -5.41 -15.14 -5.89
N ILE A 159 -4.78 -13.98 -5.98
CA ILE A 159 -5.43 -12.70 -6.28
C ILE A 159 -5.76 -12.62 -7.76
N ALA A 160 -4.80 -12.95 -8.63
CA ALA A 160 -4.98 -12.96 -10.07
C ALA A 160 -5.36 -14.35 -10.57
N LYS A 161 -6.41 -14.40 -11.38
CA LYS A 161 -6.77 -15.63 -12.10
C LYS A 161 -6.09 -15.58 -13.48
N PRO A 162 -5.39 -16.63 -13.92
CA PRO A 162 -4.70 -16.65 -15.23
C PRO A 162 -5.62 -16.29 -16.40
N ILE A 163 -6.92 -16.59 -16.30
CA ILE A 163 -7.91 -16.26 -17.31
C ILE A 163 -8.16 -14.74 -17.44
N MET A 164 -7.85 -13.94 -16.43
CA MET A 164 -8.06 -12.48 -16.45
C MET A 164 -7.01 -11.73 -17.26
N GLN A 165 -5.78 -12.25 -17.37
CA GLN A 165 -4.68 -11.58 -18.09
C GLN A 165 -5.01 -11.29 -19.56
N PRO A 166 -5.50 -12.25 -20.36
CA PRO A 166 -5.89 -11.98 -21.74
C PRO A 166 -7.01 -10.96 -21.86
N ILE A 167 -7.95 -10.96 -20.90
CA ILE A 167 -9.09 -10.03 -20.86
C ILE A 167 -8.59 -8.61 -20.56
N MET A 168 -7.71 -8.45 -19.58
CA MET A 168 -7.09 -7.16 -19.23
C MET A 168 -6.24 -6.60 -20.38
N SER A 169 -5.43 -7.44 -21.01
CA SER A 169 -4.64 -7.03 -22.20
C SER A 169 -5.52 -6.58 -23.36
N LYS A 170 -6.63 -7.28 -23.59
CA LYS A 170 -7.61 -6.90 -24.62
C LYS A 170 -8.33 -5.59 -24.27
N ALA A 171 -8.63 -5.36 -23.00
CA ALA A 171 -9.25 -4.12 -22.53
C ALA A 171 -8.34 -2.91 -22.75
N LYS A 172 -7.05 -3.01 -22.43
CA LYS A 172 -6.04 -1.95 -22.70
C LYS A 172 -5.98 -1.57 -24.19
N GLY A 173 -6.11 -2.53 -25.08
CA GLY A 173 -6.04 -2.30 -26.54
C GLY A 173 -7.31 -1.67 -27.15
N SER A 174 -8.40 -1.53 -26.39
CA SER A 174 -9.69 -1.05 -26.94
C SER A 174 -10.49 -0.26 -25.90
N LYS A 175 -9.86 0.81 -25.38
CA LYS A 175 -10.48 1.69 -24.36
C LYS A 175 -11.93 2.04 -24.69
N LYS A 176 -12.87 1.49 -23.99
CA LYS A 176 -14.31 1.78 -24.14
C LYS A 176 -14.74 2.86 -23.16
N ARG A 177 -15.68 3.70 -23.59
CA ARG A 177 -16.36 4.64 -22.69
C ARG A 177 -17.39 3.86 -21.88
N ILE A 178 -17.36 4.00 -20.56
CA ILE A 178 -18.28 3.34 -19.63
C ILE A 178 -18.93 4.39 -18.75
N VAL A 179 -20.27 4.43 -18.78
CA VAL A 179 -21.07 5.36 -17.96
C VAL A 179 -21.42 4.67 -16.64
N PHE A 180 -21.22 5.41 -15.55
CA PHE A 180 -21.56 4.99 -14.19
C PHE A 180 -22.68 5.91 -13.66
N PRO A 181 -23.93 5.40 -13.57
CA PRO A 181 -25.06 6.20 -13.09
C PRO A 181 -24.92 6.61 -11.62
N GLU A 182 -24.31 5.77 -10.79
CA GLU A 182 -24.04 6.05 -9.37
C GLU A 182 -22.70 6.79 -9.20
N GLY A 183 -22.47 7.84 -10.00
CA GLY A 183 -21.19 8.56 -10.04
C GLY A 183 -20.78 9.25 -8.74
N GLU A 184 -21.71 9.45 -7.80
CA GLU A 184 -21.44 10.04 -6.50
C GLU A 184 -21.01 9.02 -5.42
N GLU A 185 -21.04 7.71 -5.71
CA GLU A 185 -20.65 6.68 -4.77
C GLU A 185 -19.13 6.52 -4.71
N ILE A 186 -18.56 6.57 -3.49
CA ILE A 186 -17.09 6.50 -3.27
C ILE A 186 -16.48 5.23 -3.89
N LYS A 187 -17.19 4.10 -3.85
CA LYS A 187 -16.72 2.84 -4.45
C LYS A 187 -16.62 2.95 -5.97
N ILE A 188 -17.54 3.69 -6.60
CA ILE A 188 -17.53 3.94 -8.03
C ILE A 188 -16.38 4.90 -8.40
N LEU A 189 -16.18 5.98 -7.63
CA LEU A 189 -15.06 6.90 -7.82
C LEU A 189 -13.72 6.17 -7.82
N ARG A 190 -13.48 5.32 -6.82
CA ARG A 190 -12.26 4.49 -6.74
C ARG A 190 -12.14 3.46 -7.87
N ALA A 191 -13.26 2.91 -8.33
CA ALA A 191 -13.25 2.00 -9.46
C ALA A 191 -12.87 2.73 -10.75
N CYS A 192 -13.39 3.95 -10.96
CA CYS A 192 -13.09 4.78 -12.11
C CYS A 192 -11.62 5.23 -12.14
N GLU A 193 -11.06 5.67 -11.01
CA GLU A 193 -9.62 5.97 -10.87
C GLU A 193 -8.78 4.76 -11.33
N ARG A 194 -9.06 3.55 -10.83
CA ARG A 194 -8.35 2.33 -11.24
C ARG A 194 -8.53 1.97 -12.72
N LEU A 195 -9.68 2.26 -13.32
CA LEU A 195 -9.90 2.03 -14.74
C LEU A 195 -9.03 2.96 -15.60
N VAL A 196 -8.85 4.21 -15.17
CA VAL A 196 -7.97 5.19 -15.83
C VAL A 196 -6.52 4.80 -15.64
N ASP A 197 -6.06 4.57 -14.42
CA ASP A 197 -4.67 4.22 -14.06
C ASP A 197 -4.18 2.98 -14.80
N ASN A 198 -5.06 1.98 -14.95
CA ASN A 198 -4.74 0.74 -15.66
C ASN A 198 -5.04 0.80 -17.16
N GLU A 199 -5.52 1.94 -17.66
CA GLU A 199 -5.86 2.15 -19.06
C GLU A 199 -6.91 1.17 -19.62
N PHE A 200 -7.83 0.66 -18.78
CA PHE A 200 -8.84 -0.32 -19.19
C PHE A 200 -10.05 0.30 -19.87
N ALA A 201 -10.46 1.51 -19.46
CA ALA A 201 -11.62 2.18 -19.98
C ALA A 201 -11.52 3.70 -19.80
N ILE A 202 -12.46 4.43 -20.42
CA ILE A 202 -12.70 5.85 -20.19
C ILE A 202 -13.99 5.96 -19.39
N PRO A 203 -13.94 6.19 -18.07
CA PRO A 203 -15.12 6.29 -17.23
C PRO A 203 -15.80 7.63 -17.40
N ILE A 204 -17.14 7.60 -17.32
CA ILE A 204 -18.01 8.76 -17.32
C ILE A 204 -18.91 8.64 -16.09
N LEU A 205 -18.83 9.60 -15.18
CA LEU A 205 -19.64 9.65 -13.96
C LEU A 205 -20.88 10.51 -14.22
N LEU A 206 -22.06 10.03 -13.83
CA LEU A 206 -23.27 10.82 -13.77
C LEU A 206 -23.52 11.28 -12.34
N GLY A 207 -23.80 12.57 -12.15
CA GLY A 207 -24.09 13.14 -10.85
C GLY A 207 -23.66 14.59 -10.72
N SER A 208 -23.84 15.18 -9.53
CA SER A 208 -23.42 16.55 -9.26
C SER A 208 -21.90 16.66 -9.23
N GLU A 209 -21.35 17.53 -10.08
CA GLU A 209 -19.90 17.76 -10.16
C GLU A 209 -19.33 18.24 -8.82
N GLU A 210 -20.08 19.09 -8.10
CA GLU A 210 -19.68 19.61 -6.78
C GLU A 210 -19.58 18.47 -5.75
N VAL A 211 -20.59 17.60 -5.71
CA VAL A 211 -20.64 16.46 -4.77
C VAL A 211 -19.52 15.46 -5.07
N ILE A 212 -19.30 15.13 -6.34
CA ILE A 212 -18.27 14.21 -6.80
C ILE A 212 -16.87 14.75 -6.43
N LYS A 213 -16.56 16.01 -6.74
CA LYS A 213 -15.27 16.63 -6.43
C LYS A 213 -15.01 16.67 -4.92
N LYS A 214 -15.99 17.09 -4.13
CA LYS A 214 -15.87 17.12 -2.66
C LYS A 214 -15.62 15.73 -2.06
N LYS A 215 -16.32 14.71 -2.55
CA LYS A 215 -16.09 13.32 -2.09
C LYS A 215 -14.71 12.81 -2.51
N ALA A 216 -14.27 13.12 -3.73
CA ALA A 216 -12.95 12.74 -4.22
C ALA A 216 -11.82 13.37 -3.38
N GLU A 217 -11.90 14.67 -3.10
CA GLU A 217 -10.95 15.39 -2.22
C GLU A 217 -10.89 14.77 -0.82
N ASN A 218 -12.05 14.52 -0.21
CA ASN A 218 -12.12 13.94 1.14
C ASN A 218 -11.52 12.53 1.23
N HIS A 219 -11.43 11.82 0.12
CA HIS A 219 -10.96 10.44 0.06
C HIS A 219 -9.67 10.27 -0.75
N ASN A 220 -9.00 11.38 -1.14
CA ASN A 220 -7.77 11.40 -1.94
C ASN A 220 -7.89 10.56 -3.22
N ILE A 221 -8.98 10.73 -3.97
CA ILE A 221 -9.24 10.06 -5.24
C ILE A 221 -8.89 11.01 -6.38
N ASP A 222 -8.05 10.58 -7.32
CA ASP A 222 -7.72 11.36 -8.50
C ASP A 222 -8.83 11.21 -9.56
N LEU A 223 -9.41 12.34 -9.96
CA LEU A 223 -10.42 12.40 -11.03
C LEU A 223 -9.83 12.71 -12.41
N SER A 224 -8.51 12.76 -12.55
CA SER A 224 -7.84 13.00 -13.83
C SER A 224 -8.23 11.95 -14.87
N GLY A 225 -8.70 12.39 -16.04
CA GLY A 225 -9.12 11.46 -17.10
C GLY A 225 -10.53 10.87 -16.92
N ILE A 226 -11.31 11.35 -15.95
CA ILE A 226 -12.69 10.96 -15.69
C ILE A 226 -13.61 12.11 -16.14
N GLU A 227 -14.58 11.82 -17.01
CA GLU A 227 -15.60 12.76 -17.45
C GLU A 227 -16.76 12.77 -16.45
N ILE A 228 -17.26 13.95 -16.08
CA ILE A 228 -18.42 14.11 -15.20
C ILE A 228 -19.54 14.78 -16.00
N ILE A 229 -20.75 14.20 -15.96
CA ILE A 229 -21.94 14.71 -16.63
C ILE A 229 -23.03 14.94 -15.59
N GLU A 230 -23.50 16.17 -15.47
CA GLU A 230 -24.65 16.52 -14.64
C GLU A 230 -25.94 16.38 -15.48
N ILE A 231 -26.79 15.43 -15.11
CA ILE A 231 -28.03 15.12 -15.86
C ILE A 231 -28.99 16.32 -15.88
N ASP A 232 -29.06 17.09 -14.79
CA ASP A 232 -29.99 18.21 -14.64
C ASP A 232 -29.61 19.44 -15.49
N LYS A 233 -28.47 19.41 -16.19
CA LYS A 233 -28.03 20.47 -17.10
C LYS A 233 -28.31 20.18 -18.58
N TYR A 234 -28.91 19.05 -18.89
CA TYR A 234 -29.34 18.59 -20.20
C TYR A 234 -30.86 18.40 -20.24
#